data_856ffb7d5e59c32e27438ef09077f8d6
#
_entry.id   856ffb7d5e59c32e27438ef09077f8d6
#
_cell.length_a   1.000
_cell.length_b   1.000
_cell.length_c   1.000
_cell.angle_alpha   90.00
_cell.angle_beta   90.00
_cell.angle_gamma   90.00
#
_symmetry.space_group_name_H-M   'P 1'
#
loop_
_entity.id
_entity.type
_entity.pdbx_description
1 polymer ?
#
loop_
_entity_poly.entity_id
_entity_poly.type
_entity_poly.pdbx_seq_one_letter_code
_entity_poly.pdbx_strand_id
1 'polypeptide(L)'
;QEKHIDSIVLDREDYQDQLQGFWMAQCIANWTGLITEMDKIGIPVDGKGAGFYTSEDWGQPDHPNLWGSNNYSDTITFLLAEKDSVWGADDDTDIEYIYQELLYSSPNLDLTGEQIRGAWLDHIYKEEENYLWVSNQRAFELMQEGVIPPKTSDPELNPHYEMIDAQLTTELFG
;
A
#
# COMPACT_ATOMS: atom_id res chain seq x y z
N GLN A 1 19.92 23.30 21.18
CA GLN A 1 19.05 24.35 20.63
C GLN A 1 18.45 23.81 19.35
N GLU A 2 17.16 23.45 19.39
CA GLU A 2 16.39 23.16 18.17
C GLU A 2 16.31 24.44 17.36
N LYS A 3 16.78 24.41 16.13
CA LYS A 3 16.56 25.49 15.17
C LYS A 3 15.08 25.40 14.76
N HIS A 4 14.29 26.34 15.22
CA HIS A 4 12.96 26.56 14.67
C HIS A 4 13.13 27.01 13.22
N ILE A 5 12.67 26.20 12.29
CA ILE A 5 12.62 26.57 10.87
C ILE A 5 11.23 27.18 10.65
N ASP A 6 11.16 28.51 10.55
CA ASP A 6 9.90 29.24 10.38
C ASP A 6 9.31 29.13 8.96
N SER A 7 10.12 28.75 7.97
CA SER A 7 9.67 28.56 6.60
C SER A 7 10.66 27.71 5.80
N ILE A 8 10.14 26.96 4.87
CA ILE A 8 10.91 26.22 3.84
C ILE A 8 10.59 26.88 2.50
N VAL A 9 11.63 27.21 1.74
CA VAL A 9 11.47 27.68 0.36
C VAL A 9 11.77 26.52 -0.56
N LEU A 10 10.77 26.13 -1.36
CA LEU A 10 10.88 25.06 -2.33
C LEU A 10 10.79 25.66 -3.74
N ASP A 11 11.64 25.17 -4.65
CA ASP A 11 11.42 25.39 -6.08
C ASP A 11 10.23 24.54 -6.52
N ARG A 12 9.32 25.15 -7.27
CA ARG A 12 8.05 24.48 -7.63
C ARG A 12 8.26 23.34 -8.61
N GLU A 13 9.16 23.53 -9.58
CA GLU A 13 9.41 22.50 -10.60
C GLU A 13 10.14 21.31 -9.98
N ASP A 14 11.16 21.57 -9.18
CA ASP A 14 11.90 20.55 -8.44
C ASP A 14 10.99 19.76 -7.50
N TYR A 15 10.10 20.46 -6.79
CA TYR A 15 9.16 19.81 -5.87
C TYR A 15 8.14 18.94 -6.60
N GLN A 16 7.62 19.43 -7.74
CA GLN A 16 6.70 18.64 -8.57
C GLN A 16 7.37 17.39 -9.13
N ASP A 17 8.62 17.48 -9.58
CA ASP A 17 9.39 16.34 -10.05
C ASP A 17 9.61 15.29 -8.93
N GLN A 18 9.92 15.76 -7.72
CA GLN A 18 10.06 14.90 -6.55
C GLN A 18 8.75 14.18 -6.20
N LEU A 19 7.60 14.86 -6.25
CA LEU A 19 6.30 14.25 -6.01
C LEU A 19 5.95 13.18 -7.06
N GLN A 20 6.24 13.45 -8.32
CA GLN A 20 6.07 12.47 -9.39
C GLN A 20 6.98 11.25 -9.18
N GLY A 21 8.25 11.50 -8.83
CA GLY A 21 9.21 10.46 -8.51
C GLY A 21 8.79 9.61 -7.31
N PHE A 22 8.29 10.25 -6.26
CA PHE A 22 7.75 9.59 -5.06
C PHE A 22 6.61 8.63 -5.45
N TRP A 23 5.58 9.13 -6.12
CA TRP A 23 4.44 8.32 -6.51
C TRP A 23 4.80 7.16 -7.43
N MET A 24 5.65 7.42 -8.43
CA MET A 24 6.13 6.39 -9.35
C MET A 24 6.92 5.30 -8.60
N ALA A 25 7.81 5.70 -7.70
CA ALA A 25 8.61 4.77 -6.91
C ALA A 25 7.74 3.93 -5.98
N GLN A 26 6.72 4.53 -5.37
CA GLN A 26 5.77 3.83 -4.52
C GLN A 26 4.98 2.78 -5.30
N CYS A 27 4.41 3.13 -6.44
CA CYS A 27 3.69 2.17 -7.30
C CYS A 27 4.59 1.00 -7.75
N ILE A 28 5.84 1.29 -8.12
CA ILE A 28 6.81 0.26 -8.52
C ILE A 28 7.17 -0.64 -7.33
N ALA A 29 7.43 -0.05 -6.16
CA ALA A 29 7.81 -0.78 -4.98
C ALA A 29 6.67 -1.66 -4.46
N ASN A 30 5.46 -1.11 -4.40
CA ASN A 30 4.26 -1.84 -4.03
C ASN A 30 4.05 -3.05 -4.95
N TRP A 31 4.04 -2.82 -6.25
CA TRP A 31 3.84 -3.88 -7.22
C TRP A 31 4.94 -4.96 -7.15
N THR A 32 6.20 -4.57 -6.96
CA THR A 32 7.30 -5.51 -6.77
C THR A 32 7.11 -6.31 -5.49
N GLY A 33 6.70 -5.65 -4.42
CA GLY A 33 6.41 -6.25 -3.12
C GLY A 33 5.25 -7.24 -3.19
N LEU A 34 4.15 -6.88 -3.82
CA LEU A 34 2.96 -7.72 -3.95
C LEU A 34 3.27 -9.08 -4.59
N ILE A 35 4.05 -9.11 -5.65
CA ILE A 35 4.40 -10.37 -6.33
C ILE A 35 5.34 -11.23 -5.49
N THR A 36 6.25 -10.61 -4.77
CA THR A 36 7.25 -11.32 -3.97
C THR A 36 6.83 -11.52 -2.50
N GLU A 37 5.67 -11.00 -2.12
CA GLU A 37 5.15 -11.14 -0.78
C GLU A 37 4.95 -12.60 -0.40
N MET A 38 5.46 -12.99 0.78
CA MET A 38 5.38 -14.35 1.32
C MET A 38 5.97 -15.44 0.41
N ASP A 39 6.75 -15.06 -0.57
CA ASP A 39 7.35 -16.00 -1.50
C ASP A 39 8.50 -16.78 -0.85
N LYS A 40 9.47 -16.08 -0.28
CA LYS A 40 10.58 -16.72 0.40
C LYS A 40 10.45 -16.79 1.93
N ILE A 41 9.72 -15.89 2.55
CA ILE A 41 9.65 -15.75 4.01
C ILE A 41 8.58 -16.64 4.63
N GLY A 42 7.46 -16.86 3.96
CA GLY A 42 6.27 -17.52 4.52
C GLY A 42 6.27 -19.04 4.41
N ILE A 43 7.06 -19.62 3.54
CA ILE A 43 7.05 -21.08 3.29
C ILE A 43 8.38 -21.67 3.73
N PRO A 44 8.41 -22.45 4.82
CA PRO A 44 9.59 -23.22 5.13
C PRO A 44 9.79 -24.30 4.05
N VAL A 45 10.65 -24.05 3.10
CA VAL A 45 11.17 -25.09 2.23
C VAL A 45 12.18 -25.87 3.05
N ASP A 46 11.91 -27.14 3.31
CA ASP A 46 12.74 -28.02 4.13
C ASP A 46 13.01 -27.52 5.57
N GLY A 47 12.05 -26.81 6.17
CA GLY A 47 12.16 -26.32 7.55
C GLY A 47 13.11 -25.14 7.72
N LYS A 48 13.58 -24.55 6.65
CA LYS A 48 14.36 -23.31 6.66
C LYS A 48 13.47 -22.17 6.24
N GLY A 49 13.37 -21.15 7.09
CA GLY A 49 12.76 -19.88 6.70
C GLY A 49 13.50 -19.35 5.47
N ALA A 50 12.77 -19.06 4.40
CA ALA A 50 13.35 -18.46 3.23
C ALA A 50 13.62 -16.97 3.52
N GLY A 51 14.81 -16.47 3.18
CA GLY A 51 15.17 -15.05 3.34
C GLY A 51 14.56 -14.16 2.27
N PHE A 52 14.97 -12.91 2.25
CA PHE A 52 14.64 -11.98 1.17
C PHE A 52 15.35 -12.39 -0.12
N TYR A 53 14.76 -11.98 -1.26
CA TYR A 53 15.42 -12.07 -2.55
C TYR A 53 16.70 -11.20 -2.58
N THR A 54 17.76 -11.76 -3.12
CA THR A 54 19.04 -11.09 -3.32
C THR A 54 19.54 -11.32 -4.75
N SER A 55 20.60 -10.63 -5.14
CA SER A 55 21.24 -10.87 -6.44
C SER A 55 21.77 -12.30 -6.61
N GLU A 56 21.99 -13.01 -5.53
CA GLU A 56 22.46 -14.40 -5.54
C GLU A 56 21.36 -15.38 -5.95
N ASP A 57 20.12 -14.98 -5.84
CA ASP A 57 18.96 -15.78 -6.24
C ASP A 57 18.75 -15.79 -7.76
N TRP A 58 19.39 -14.89 -8.50
CA TRP A 58 19.26 -14.84 -9.96
C TRP A 58 19.59 -16.16 -10.63
N GLY A 59 18.65 -16.66 -11.42
CA GLY A 59 18.79 -17.92 -12.13
C GLY A 59 18.63 -19.18 -11.27
N GLN A 60 18.33 -19.03 -9.99
CA GLN A 60 17.96 -20.17 -9.14
C GLN A 60 16.52 -20.59 -9.43
N PRO A 61 16.15 -21.85 -9.10
CA PRO A 61 14.77 -22.29 -9.19
C PRO A 61 13.82 -21.38 -8.40
N ASP A 62 12.73 -21.01 -9.04
CA ASP A 62 11.68 -20.22 -8.39
C ASP A 62 10.62 -21.12 -7.72
N HIS A 63 9.91 -20.55 -6.76
CA HIS A 63 8.85 -21.22 -6.01
C HIS A 63 7.58 -20.36 -6.03
N PRO A 64 6.39 -20.95 -6.12
CA PRO A 64 5.14 -20.21 -5.94
C PRO A 64 5.12 -19.55 -4.56
N ASN A 65 4.65 -18.32 -4.49
CA ASN A 65 4.43 -17.68 -3.20
C ASN A 65 3.26 -18.34 -2.44
N LEU A 66 3.06 -17.92 -1.19
CA LEU A 66 1.99 -18.47 -0.33
C LEU A 66 0.59 -18.35 -0.97
N TRP A 67 0.38 -17.34 -1.78
CA TRP A 67 -0.89 -17.06 -2.47
C TRP A 67 -1.07 -17.88 -3.74
N GLY A 68 -0.06 -18.65 -4.14
CA GLY A 68 -0.11 -19.43 -5.37
C GLY A 68 -0.03 -18.59 -6.63
N SER A 69 0.52 -17.39 -6.54
CA SER A 69 0.76 -16.54 -7.71
C SER A 69 1.65 -17.26 -8.71
N ASN A 70 1.33 -17.10 -9.98
CA ASN A 70 2.09 -17.72 -11.05
C ASN A 70 3.48 -17.10 -11.15
N ASN A 71 4.48 -17.96 -11.17
CA ASN A 71 5.81 -17.55 -11.57
C ASN A 71 5.84 -17.38 -13.09
N TYR A 72 6.40 -16.29 -13.58
CA TYR A 72 6.57 -16.06 -15.01
C TYR A 72 7.73 -16.86 -15.61
N SER A 73 8.52 -17.50 -14.78
CA SER A 73 9.65 -18.33 -15.14
C SER A 73 9.86 -19.42 -14.10
N ASP A 74 10.39 -20.56 -14.52
CA ASP A 74 10.82 -21.64 -13.62
C ASP A 74 12.07 -21.25 -12.81
N THR A 75 12.67 -20.12 -13.14
CA THR A 75 13.85 -19.57 -12.46
C THR A 75 13.65 -18.11 -12.10
N ILE A 76 14.28 -17.68 -11.03
CA ILE A 76 14.22 -16.31 -10.55
C ILE A 76 14.91 -15.38 -11.56
N THR A 77 14.12 -14.68 -12.34
CA THR A 77 14.57 -13.72 -13.37
C THR A 77 14.28 -12.28 -12.99
N PHE A 78 13.57 -12.06 -11.86
CA PHE A 78 13.01 -10.77 -11.47
C PHE A 78 12.09 -10.14 -12.53
N LEU A 79 11.56 -10.97 -13.43
CA LEU A 79 10.50 -10.59 -14.34
C LEU A 79 9.18 -10.77 -13.62
N LEU A 80 8.59 -9.68 -13.17
CA LEU A 80 7.43 -9.68 -12.27
C LEU A 80 6.10 -9.48 -13.00
N ALA A 81 6.11 -9.17 -14.29
CA ALA A 81 4.93 -9.09 -15.14
C ALA A 81 5.28 -9.32 -16.60
N GLU A 82 4.29 -9.69 -17.40
CA GLU A 82 4.42 -9.73 -18.83
C GLU A 82 4.56 -8.32 -19.42
N LYS A 83 5.29 -8.24 -20.53
CA LYS A 83 5.41 -6.98 -21.28
C LYS A 83 4.02 -6.49 -21.69
N ASP A 84 3.81 -5.19 -21.55
CA ASP A 84 2.58 -4.50 -21.90
C ASP A 84 1.34 -4.90 -21.07
N SER A 85 1.52 -5.64 -19.96
CA SER A 85 0.45 -5.87 -18.99
C SER A 85 0.21 -4.64 -18.11
N VAL A 86 -1.03 -4.49 -17.67
CA VAL A 86 -1.36 -3.49 -16.63
C VAL A 86 -0.93 -4.04 -15.28
N TRP A 87 -0.22 -3.23 -14.51
CA TRP A 87 0.17 -3.60 -13.16
C TRP A 87 -1.04 -3.46 -12.23
N GLY A 88 -1.20 -4.46 -11.38
CA GLY A 88 -2.15 -4.37 -10.28
C GLY A 88 -1.62 -3.48 -9.15
N ALA A 89 -2.49 -3.18 -8.22
CA ALA A 89 -2.16 -2.54 -6.96
C ALA A 89 -2.79 -3.35 -5.82
N ASP A 90 -2.39 -3.04 -4.61
CA ASP A 90 -3.04 -3.53 -3.39
C ASP A 90 -3.71 -2.39 -2.63
N ASP A 91 -4.22 -2.68 -1.43
CA ASP A 91 -4.94 -1.71 -0.64
C ASP A 91 -4.07 -0.52 -0.21
N ASP A 92 -2.78 -0.68 -0.03
CA ASP A 92 -1.87 0.40 0.33
C ASP A 92 -1.89 1.50 -0.73
N THR A 93 -1.61 1.15 -1.98
CA THR A 93 -1.59 2.09 -3.10
C THR A 93 -2.98 2.62 -3.45
N ASP A 94 -4.00 1.75 -3.40
CA ASP A 94 -5.39 2.13 -3.70
C ASP A 94 -5.92 3.17 -2.70
N ILE A 95 -5.65 2.99 -1.40
CA ILE A 95 -6.09 3.92 -0.36
C ILE A 95 -5.37 5.26 -0.48
N GLU A 96 -4.07 5.25 -0.75
CA GLU A 96 -3.34 6.49 -0.99
C GLU A 96 -3.85 7.25 -2.21
N TYR A 97 -4.21 6.56 -3.27
CA TYR A 97 -4.82 7.21 -4.43
C TYR A 97 -6.16 7.88 -4.08
N ILE A 98 -6.97 7.24 -3.24
CA ILE A 98 -8.21 7.82 -2.73
C ILE A 98 -7.91 9.11 -1.92
N TYR A 99 -6.89 9.11 -1.09
CA TYR A 99 -6.50 10.30 -0.35
C TYR A 99 -5.97 11.42 -1.26
N GLN A 100 -5.21 11.09 -2.30
CA GLN A 100 -4.79 12.08 -3.28
C GLN A 100 -5.99 12.74 -3.97
N GLU A 101 -6.98 11.97 -4.38
CA GLU A 101 -8.20 12.49 -4.99
C GLU A 101 -9.00 13.36 -4.02
N LEU A 102 -9.11 12.96 -2.76
CA LEU A 102 -9.73 13.78 -1.73
C LEU A 102 -9.03 15.11 -1.51
N LEU A 103 -7.71 15.10 -1.42
CA LEU A 103 -6.91 16.32 -1.26
C LEU A 103 -7.02 17.24 -2.49
N TYR A 104 -7.01 16.65 -3.68
CA TYR A 104 -7.18 17.41 -4.92
C TYR A 104 -8.55 18.07 -5.02
N SER A 105 -9.60 17.37 -4.60
CA SER A 105 -10.99 17.84 -4.65
C SER A 105 -11.37 18.73 -3.48
N SER A 106 -10.59 18.73 -2.41
CA SER A 106 -10.86 19.51 -1.20
C SER A 106 -10.29 20.94 -1.32
N PRO A 107 -11.06 21.96 -0.88
CA PRO A 107 -10.54 23.32 -0.82
C PRO A 107 -9.49 23.52 0.28
N ASN A 108 -9.40 22.60 1.21
CA ASN A 108 -8.47 22.59 2.33
C ASN A 108 -7.71 21.26 2.33
N LEU A 109 -6.49 21.26 2.89
CA LEU A 109 -5.71 20.05 3.06
C LEU A 109 -6.16 19.21 4.28
N ASP A 110 -7.05 19.76 5.11
CA ASP A 110 -7.61 19.05 6.26
C ASP A 110 -8.80 18.20 5.79
N LEU A 111 -8.65 16.88 5.86
CA LEU A 111 -9.72 15.94 5.56
C LEU A 111 -10.52 15.62 6.82
N THR A 112 -11.83 15.66 6.72
CA THR A 112 -12.73 15.23 7.79
C THR A 112 -12.96 13.72 7.74
N GLY A 113 -13.33 13.12 8.86
CA GLY A 113 -13.68 11.70 8.93
C GLY A 113 -14.85 11.35 8.01
N GLU A 114 -15.81 12.26 7.83
CA GLU A 114 -16.93 12.07 6.89
C GLU A 114 -16.49 12.02 5.44
N GLN A 115 -15.54 12.87 5.05
CA GLN A 115 -14.96 12.85 3.70
C GLN A 115 -14.21 11.55 3.44
N ILE A 116 -13.38 11.12 4.39
CA ILE A 116 -12.65 9.85 4.31
C ILE A 116 -13.62 8.68 4.20
N ARG A 117 -14.62 8.62 5.10
CA ARG A 117 -15.65 7.58 5.05
C ARG A 117 -16.38 7.56 3.71
N GLY A 118 -16.79 8.71 3.23
CA GLY A 118 -17.50 8.84 1.94
C GLY A 118 -16.65 8.27 0.80
N ALA A 119 -15.39 8.70 0.69
CA ALA A 119 -14.50 8.27 -0.37
C ALA A 119 -14.19 6.76 -0.31
N TRP A 120 -13.96 6.21 0.87
CA TRP A 120 -13.74 4.77 1.01
C TRP A 120 -14.97 3.97 0.55
N LEU A 121 -16.18 4.40 0.93
CA LEU A 121 -17.42 3.71 0.52
C LEU A 121 -17.74 3.88 -0.96
N ASP A 122 -17.31 4.97 -1.58
CA ASP A 122 -17.56 5.26 -2.99
C ASP A 122 -16.54 4.60 -3.94
N HIS A 123 -15.33 4.33 -3.46
CA HIS A 123 -14.21 3.90 -4.31
C HIS A 123 -13.65 2.52 -3.99
N ILE A 124 -13.98 1.92 -2.85
CA ILE A 124 -13.52 0.58 -2.50
C ILE A 124 -14.59 -0.45 -2.82
N TYR A 125 -14.33 -1.28 -3.83
CA TYR A 125 -15.18 -2.38 -4.28
C TYR A 125 -14.58 -3.72 -3.87
N LYS A 126 -14.47 -3.91 -2.58
CA LYS A 126 -13.77 -5.01 -1.92
C LYS A 126 -13.99 -6.40 -2.52
N GLU A 127 -15.21 -6.71 -2.90
CA GLU A 127 -15.54 -8.06 -3.41
C GLU A 127 -15.21 -8.24 -4.90
N GLU A 128 -14.93 -7.16 -5.61
CA GLU A 128 -14.78 -7.14 -7.06
C GLU A 128 -13.38 -6.74 -7.51
N GLU A 129 -12.80 -5.73 -6.89
CA GLU A 129 -11.59 -5.07 -7.38
C GLU A 129 -10.52 -4.82 -6.30
N ASN A 130 -10.93 -4.51 -5.07
CA ASN A 130 -10.00 -4.10 -4.03
C ASN A 130 -9.91 -5.16 -2.93
N TYR A 131 -8.70 -5.50 -2.59
CA TYR A 131 -8.41 -6.36 -1.45
C TYR A 131 -8.03 -5.48 -0.26
N LEU A 132 -8.70 -5.66 0.86
CA LEU A 132 -8.37 -4.97 2.11
C LEU A 132 -7.79 -5.96 3.11
N TRP A 133 -6.69 -5.59 3.72
CA TRP A 133 -6.07 -6.39 4.76
C TRP A 133 -6.64 -6.04 6.15
N VAL A 134 -6.43 -6.89 7.08
CA VAL A 134 -6.99 -7.03 8.43
C VAL A 134 -7.54 -5.76 9.09
N SER A 135 -6.72 -4.73 9.37
CA SER A 135 -7.16 -3.51 10.06
C SER A 135 -7.94 -2.58 9.14
N ASN A 136 -7.52 -2.45 7.89
CA ASN A 136 -8.25 -1.69 6.86
C ASN A 136 -9.58 -2.35 6.56
N GLN A 137 -9.63 -3.67 6.47
CA GLN A 137 -10.85 -4.44 6.32
C GLN A 137 -11.86 -4.12 7.44
N ARG A 138 -11.41 -4.19 8.69
CA ARG A 138 -12.30 -3.90 9.82
C ARG A 138 -12.73 -2.43 9.85
N ALA A 139 -11.85 -1.51 9.53
CA ALA A 139 -12.18 -0.10 9.40
C ALA A 139 -13.26 0.15 8.35
N PHE A 140 -13.15 -0.49 7.18
CA PHE A 140 -14.14 -0.41 6.11
C PHE A 140 -15.52 -0.93 6.54
N GLU A 141 -15.58 -2.09 7.19
CA GLU A 141 -16.82 -2.64 7.76
C GLU A 141 -17.48 -1.65 8.73
N LEU A 142 -16.69 -1.09 9.64
CA LEU A 142 -17.17 -0.08 10.58
C LEU A 142 -17.70 1.17 9.86
N MET A 143 -17.06 1.61 8.79
CA MET A 143 -17.55 2.71 7.95
C MET A 143 -18.87 2.37 7.28
N GLN A 144 -19.07 1.13 6.84
CA GLN A 144 -20.36 0.65 6.31
C GLN A 144 -21.45 0.67 7.40
N GLU A 145 -21.09 0.33 8.64
CA GLU A 145 -21.97 0.41 9.81
C GLU A 145 -22.27 1.86 10.25
N GLY A 146 -21.61 2.86 9.64
CA GLY A 146 -21.82 4.29 9.94
C GLY A 146 -20.82 4.88 10.93
N VAL A 147 -19.80 4.14 11.32
CA VAL A 147 -18.73 4.67 12.17
C VAL A 147 -17.83 5.59 11.33
N ILE A 148 -17.48 6.73 11.89
CA ILE A 148 -16.71 7.77 11.22
C ILE A 148 -15.26 7.75 11.72
N PRO A 149 -14.24 7.80 10.85
CA PRO A 149 -12.86 7.99 11.27
C PRO A 149 -12.68 9.27 12.11
N PRO A 150 -11.81 9.27 13.13
CA PRO A 150 -10.85 8.22 13.48
C PRO A 150 -11.41 7.11 14.40
N LYS A 151 -12.71 7.10 14.71
CA LYS A 151 -13.29 6.10 15.60
C LYS A 151 -13.24 4.67 15.05
N THR A 152 -13.00 4.50 13.75
CA THR A 152 -12.77 3.20 13.12
C THR A 152 -11.47 2.50 13.56
N SER A 153 -10.58 3.22 14.24
CA SER A 153 -9.36 2.69 14.86
C SER A 153 -9.46 2.53 16.39
N ASP A 154 -10.64 2.71 16.97
CA ASP A 154 -10.85 2.48 18.40
C ASP A 154 -10.60 1.02 18.76
N PRO A 155 -9.73 0.71 19.73
CA PRO A 155 -9.41 -0.66 20.13
C PRO A 155 -10.63 -1.52 20.52
N GLU A 156 -11.70 -0.91 21.02
CA GLU A 156 -12.94 -1.61 21.37
C GLU A 156 -13.74 -2.02 20.12
N LEU A 157 -13.55 -1.33 18.98
CA LEU A 157 -14.29 -1.55 17.74
C LEU A 157 -13.45 -2.30 16.69
N ASN A 158 -12.16 -2.01 16.65
CA ASN A 158 -11.20 -2.61 15.72
C ASN A 158 -10.11 -3.33 16.51
N PRO A 159 -10.23 -4.65 16.72
CA PRO A 159 -9.23 -5.41 17.46
C PRO A 159 -7.88 -5.52 16.76
N HIS A 160 -7.80 -5.06 15.51
CA HIS A 160 -6.61 -5.08 14.68
C HIS A 160 -5.92 -3.71 14.57
N TYR A 161 -6.27 -2.76 15.41
CA TYR A 161 -5.83 -1.36 15.36
C TYR A 161 -4.30 -1.18 15.44
N GLU A 162 -3.56 -2.17 15.95
CA GLU A 162 -2.08 -2.16 16.01
C GLU A 162 -1.40 -2.70 14.77
N MET A 163 -2.16 -3.14 13.75
CA MET A 163 -1.58 -3.60 12.49
C MET A 163 -1.00 -2.43 11.70
N ILE A 164 0.01 -2.75 10.89
CA ILE A 164 0.84 -1.74 10.20
C ILE A 164 0.12 -0.99 9.07
N ASP A 165 -1.02 -1.46 8.61
CA ASP A 165 -1.72 -0.98 7.41
C ASP A 165 -1.82 0.57 7.34
N ALA A 166 -2.14 1.24 8.44
CA ALA A 166 -2.23 2.70 8.46
C ALA A 166 -0.89 3.40 8.18
N GLN A 167 0.24 2.78 8.47
CA GLN A 167 1.56 3.30 8.14
C GLN A 167 1.82 3.22 6.64
N LEU A 168 1.33 2.18 5.99
CA LEU A 168 1.55 1.89 4.58
C LEU A 168 0.57 2.64 3.65
N THR A 169 -0.40 3.33 4.19
CA THR A 169 -1.46 4.03 3.43
C THR A 169 -1.48 5.54 3.66
N THR A 170 -0.49 6.08 4.34
CA THR A 170 -0.49 7.49 4.75
C THR A 170 0.81 8.24 4.47
N GLU A 171 1.73 7.68 3.69
CA GLU A 171 3.02 8.28 3.35
C GLU A 171 2.86 9.64 2.65
N LEU A 172 1.79 9.82 1.91
CA LEU A 172 1.52 11.08 1.22
C LEU A 172 1.27 12.27 2.18
N PHE A 173 1.01 12.03 3.45
CA PHE A 173 0.82 13.06 4.49
C PHE A 173 2.11 13.40 5.25
N GLY A 174 3.23 12.72 4.97
CA GLY A 174 4.53 12.83 5.64
C GLY A 174 5.41 14.02 5.30
#